data_ef054c7936d0e727c1ad3208d7c9804a
#
_entry.id   ef054c7936d0e727c1ad3208d7c9804a
#
_cell.length_a   1.000
_cell.length_b   1.000
_cell.length_c   1.000
_cell.angle_alpha   90.00
_cell.angle_beta   90.00
_cell.angle_gamma   90.00
#
_symmetry.space_group_name_H-M   'P 1'
#
loop_
_entity.id
_entity.type
_entity.pdbx_description
1 polymer ?
#
loop_
_entity_poly.entity_id
_entity_poly.type
_entity_poly.pdbx_seq_one_letter_code
_entity_poly.pdbx_strand_id
1 'polypeptide(L)'
;MKQILMVGAGSVGGFFGAQFAKANLPVSFLLRPKTFAAVKQNGLTIRSANGSFTVHPPAASDPRDLPKPDLIILSVKAYDLDEVLTQIEPVLTDRTVILTLQNGVDTEDRILARVQRDCVVGGIAYIYTKIEEPGVIDHYKRGAVAIGELMGHQSARLLAIADLFKQAGIPCQLVDDIRRSKWEKMCWNCVFNPLTVMIDDKVSKALDHPEMLRVIHQIVGEVVAVAATAKVPLAPDMAEKVVRWTQEIRDIHTSMYDDWKAGRPTEIDFLNGYVAKLGRGFGIPTPLNDMLTAVIKTITERDRTGPGIVRIDGAVVQPVSLDRVAIASLPTEHQLDISTVMPGMKGKGIRVNGLLDIPALAIGVDHVTVHSGDGKYSACLTLQQAREYGVLVYELDGAALPDTKGGPFRLVTPGLGDLCANVKGVARIEVTIGAGKDTRPTNC
;
A
#
# COMPACT_ATOMS: atom_id res chain seq x y z
N MET A 1 -19.16 6.97 23.09
CA MET A 1 -19.11 6.15 21.85
C MET A 1 -19.18 4.69 22.24
N LYS A 2 -20.12 3.94 21.69
CA LYS A 2 -20.39 2.55 22.13
C LYS A 2 -19.89 1.50 21.13
N GLN A 3 -19.62 1.89 19.89
CA GLN A 3 -19.14 0.98 18.84
C GLN A 3 -18.08 1.68 18.00
N ILE A 4 -16.92 1.03 17.88
CA ILE A 4 -15.77 1.50 17.10
C ILE A 4 -15.59 0.57 15.92
N LEU A 5 -15.49 1.12 14.73
CA LEU A 5 -15.09 0.39 13.52
C LEU A 5 -13.68 0.83 13.11
N MET A 6 -12.72 -0.07 13.25
CA MET A 6 -11.39 0.11 12.69
C MET A 6 -11.40 -0.35 11.23
N VAL A 7 -11.11 0.55 10.31
CA VAL A 7 -11.04 0.25 8.88
C VAL A 7 -9.59 0.06 8.47
N GLY A 8 -9.26 -1.20 8.19
CA GLY A 8 -7.91 -1.66 7.89
C GLY A 8 -7.14 -2.13 9.14
N ALA A 9 -6.54 -3.33 9.05
CA ALA A 9 -5.54 -3.81 10.00
C ALA A 9 -4.15 -3.80 9.34
N GLY A 10 -3.81 -2.67 8.73
CA GLY A 10 -2.46 -2.32 8.38
C GLY A 10 -1.61 -2.11 9.63
N SER A 11 -0.35 -1.69 9.46
CA SER A 11 0.57 -1.50 10.59
C SER A 11 0.02 -0.52 11.65
N VAL A 12 -0.60 0.58 11.23
CA VAL A 12 -1.17 1.60 12.11
C VAL A 12 -2.50 1.13 12.73
N GLY A 13 -3.50 0.81 11.90
CA GLY A 13 -4.83 0.45 12.36
C GLY A 13 -4.86 -0.86 13.13
N GLY A 14 -4.05 -1.82 12.72
CA GLY A 14 -3.92 -3.07 13.44
C GLY A 14 -3.35 -2.87 14.85
N PHE A 15 -2.31 -2.04 15.01
CA PHE A 15 -1.75 -1.75 16.33
C PHE A 15 -2.75 -1.05 17.25
N PHE A 16 -3.31 0.10 16.82
CA PHE A 16 -4.24 0.85 17.68
C PHE A 16 -5.53 0.09 17.95
N GLY A 17 -6.08 -0.59 16.94
CA GLY A 17 -7.29 -1.39 17.13
C GLY A 17 -7.05 -2.62 18.04
N ALA A 18 -5.86 -3.26 17.96
CA ALA A 18 -5.51 -4.33 18.90
C ALA A 18 -5.38 -3.83 20.35
N GLN A 19 -4.85 -2.60 20.54
CA GLN A 19 -4.81 -1.99 21.89
C GLN A 19 -6.23 -1.71 22.42
N PHE A 20 -7.15 -1.24 21.57
CA PHE A 20 -8.56 -1.08 21.95
C PHE A 20 -9.19 -2.43 22.34
N ALA A 21 -8.98 -3.47 21.54
CA ALA A 21 -9.47 -4.80 21.85
C ALA A 21 -8.88 -5.37 23.15
N LYS A 22 -7.57 -5.17 23.39
CA LYS A 22 -6.88 -5.55 24.63
C LYS A 22 -7.47 -4.85 25.86
N ALA A 23 -7.89 -3.60 25.70
CA ALA A 23 -8.56 -2.82 26.74
C ALA A 23 -10.06 -3.16 26.90
N ASN A 24 -10.57 -4.19 26.21
CA ASN A 24 -11.97 -4.57 26.17
C ASN A 24 -12.92 -3.46 25.69
N LEU A 25 -12.43 -2.54 24.87
CA LEU A 25 -13.28 -1.56 24.19
C LEU A 25 -14.05 -2.23 23.05
N PRO A 26 -15.27 -1.78 22.72
CA PRO A 26 -16.13 -2.41 21.72
C PRO A 26 -15.66 -2.04 20.28
N VAL A 27 -14.54 -2.61 19.88
CA VAL A 27 -13.94 -2.43 18.56
C VAL A 27 -14.20 -3.63 17.67
N SER A 28 -14.58 -3.36 16.41
CA SER A 28 -14.65 -4.33 15.32
C SER A 28 -13.78 -3.88 14.16
N PHE A 29 -13.43 -4.80 13.26
CA PHE A 29 -12.53 -4.53 12.14
C PHE A 29 -13.19 -4.80 10.80
N LEU A 30 -13.10 -3.84 9.89
CA LEU A 30 -13.38 -4.04 8.47
C LEU A 30 -12.05 -4.36 7.76
N LEU A 31 -11.94 -5.56 7.20
CA LEU A 31 -10.69 -6.10 6.67
C LEU A 31 -10.85 -6.61 5.24
N ARG A 32 -9.81 -6.50 4.45
CA ARG A 32 -9.74 -7.19 3.15
C ARG A 32 -9.79 -8.71 3.35
N PRO A 33 -10.32 -9.50 2.38
CA PRO A 33 -10.57 -10.93 2.53
C PRO A 33 -9.37 -11.73 3.06
N LYS A 34 -8.16 -11.48 2.53
CA LYS A 34 -6.93 -12.17 2.97
C LYS A 34 -6.61 -11.90 4.45
N THR A 35 -6.67 -10.65 4.88
CA THR A 35 -6.40 -10.26 6.27
C THR A 35 -7.51 -10.75 7.20
N PHE A 36 -8.76 -10.70 6.74
CA PHE A 36 -9.91 -11.22 7.48
C PHE A 36 -9.76 -12.72 7.78
N ALA A 37 -9.40 -13.52 6.77
CA ALA A 37 -9.20 -14.96 6.95
C ALA A 37 -8.11 -15.25 7.99
N ALA A 38 -6.96 -14.55 7.93
CA ALA A 38 -5.87 -14.70 8.87
C ALA A 38 -6.25 -14.29 10.29
N VAL A 39 -6.89 -13.12 10.46
CA VAL A 39 -7.32 -12.60 11.77
C VAL A 39 -8.42 -13.48 12.38
N LYS A 40 -9.34 -13.99 11.59
CA LYS A 40 -10.39 -14.92 12.03
C LYS A 40 -9.81 -16.22 12.55
N GLN A 41 -8.77 -16.74 11.91
CA GLN A 41 -8.13 -18.01 12.28
C GLN A 41 -7.17 -17.85 13.47
N ASN A 42 -6.29 -16.85 13.44
CA ASN A 42 -5.15 -16.75 14.32
C ASN A 42 -5.24 -15.57 15.31
N GLY A 43 -6.25 -14.70 15.18
CA GLY A 43 -6.32 -13.44 15.89
C GLY A 43 -5.41 -12.37 15.26
N LEU A 44 -5.37 -11.21 15.90
CA LEU A 44 -4.50 -10.08 15.57
C LEU A 44 -3.40 -10.02 16.62
N THR A 45 -2.15 -10.24 16.19
CA THR A 45 -0.97 -10.32 17.04
C THR A 45 -0.12 -9.07 16.93
N ILE A 46 0.21 -8.49 18.07
CA ILE A 46 1.20 -7.42 18.19
C ILE A 46 2.46 -7.99 18.83
N ARG A 47 3.57 -7.92 18.14
CA ARG A 47 4.92 -8.21 18.66
C ARG A 47 5.59 -6.91 19.07
N SER A 48 5.99 -6.77 20.31
CA SER A 48 6.56 -5.53 20.81
C SER A 48 7.55 -5.80 21.94
N ALA A 49 8.60 -5.00 22.04
CA ALA A 49 9.50 -5.00 23.19
C ALA A 49 8.77 -4.65 24.51
N ASN A 50 7.63 -3.95 24.42
CA ASN A 50 6.80 -3.60 25.56
C ASN A 50 5.80 -4.73 25.96
N GLY A 51 5.97 -5.91 25.42
CA GLY A 51 5.09 -7.07 25.63
C GLY A 51 4.26 -7.42 24.38
N SER A 52 4.37 -8.67 23.94
CA SER A 52 3.60 -9.20 22.82
C SER A 52 2.25 -9.74 23.32
N PHE A 53 1.23 -9.63 22.47
CA PHE A 53 -0.11 -10.14 22.77
C PHE A 53 -0.91 -10.44 21.51
N THR A 54 -1.95 -11.28 21.64
CA THR A 54 -2.91 -11.59 20.58
C THR A 54 -4.31 -11.29 21.07
N VAL A 55 -5.15 -10.72 20.21
CA VAL A 55 -6.57 -10.45 20.45
C VAL A 55 -7.41 -11.05 19.33
N HIS A 56 -8.68 -11.36 19.63
CA HIS A 56 -9.64 -11.90 18.69
C HIS A 56 -10.86 -10.96 18.57
N PRO A 57 -10.69 -9.77 17.98
CA PRO A 57 -11.80 -8.84 17.84
C PRO A 57 -12.80 -9.32 16.78
N PRO A 58 -14.08 -8.93 16.85
CA PRO A 58 -15.02 -9.09 15.76
C PRO A 58 -14.46 -8.47 14.47
N ALA A 59 -14.51 -9.20 13.37
CA ALA A 59 -14.02 -8.73 12.07
C ALA A 59 -14.92 -9.23 10.94
N ALA A 60 -15.01 -8.47 9.86
CA ALA A 60 -15.72 -8.85 8.63
C ALA A 60 -15.05 -8.21 7.40
N SER A 61 -15.41 -8.69 6.21
CA SER A 61 -15.04 -8.07 4.94
C SER A 61 -16.14 -7.18 4.38
N ASP A 62 -17.36 -7.26 4.92
CA ASP A 62 -18.48 -6.38 4.63
C ASP A 62 -18.85 -5.61 5.91
N PRO A 63 -18.92 -4.29 5.90
CA PRO A 63 -19.25 -3.51 7.09
C PRO A 63 -20.69 -3.74 7.60
N ARG A 64 -21.59 -4.26 6.75
CA ARG A 64 -22.97 -4.60 7.11
C ARG A 64 -23.08 -5.79 8.06
N ASP A 65 -22.05 -6.63 8.10
CA ASP A 65 -21.94 -7.78 9.02
C ASP A 65 -21.45 -7.38 10.42
N LEU A 66 -21.19 -6.09 10.64
CA LEU A 66 -20.66 -5.54 11.89
C LEU A 66 -21.67 -4.58 12.55
N PRO A 67 -21.55 -4.37 13.86
CA PRO A 67 -22.38 -3.39 14.55
C PRO A 67 -22.22 -1.98 13.95
N LYS A 68 -23.32 -1.23 13.82
CA LYS A 68 -23.28 0.15 13.32
C LYS A 68 -22.36 1.01 14.19
N PRO A 69 -21.35 1.68 13.61
CA PRO A 69 -20.35 2.40 14.37
C PRO A 69 -20.82 3.79 14.80
N ASP A 70 -20.48 4.19 16.03
CA ASP A 70 -20.49 5.59 16.47
C ASP A 70 -19.18 6.29 16.05
N LEU A 71 -18.07 5.55 15.99
CA LEU A 71 -16.76 6.01 15.57
C LEU A 71 -16.17 5.07 14.52
N ILE A 72 -15.80 5.63 13.37
CA ILE A 72 -14.97 4.95 12.37
C ILE A 72 -13.57 5.53 12.45
N ILE A 73 -12.56 4.65 12.53
CA ILE A 73 -11.14 5.05 12.47
C ILE A 73 -10.55 4.55 11.15
N LEU A 74 -10.21 5.49 10.27
CA LEU A 74 -9.62 5.20 8.97
C LEU A 74 -8.09 5.14 9.09
N SER A 75 -7.52 4.01 8.70
CA SER A 75 -6.07 3.77 8.72
C SER A 75 -5.57 3.03 7.48
N VAL A 76 -6.37 3.04 6.43
CA VAL A 76 -5.98 2.50 5.12
C VAL A 76 -5.02 3.45 4.40
N LYS A 77 -4.35 2.97 3.36
CA LYS A 77 -3.49 3.82 2.53
C LYS A 77 -4.31 4.89 1.80
N ALA A 78 -3.70 6.06 1.54
CA ALA A 78 -4.39 7.20 0.94
C ALA A 78 -5.01 6.91 -0.45
N TYR A 79 -4.42 5.97 -1.20
CA TYR A 79 -4.93 5.53 -2.50
C TYR A 79 -6.17 4.60 -2.39
N ASP A 80 -6.43 4.02 -1.22
CA ASP A 80 -7.60 3.15 -0.96
C ASP A 80 -8.81 3.94 -0.44
N LEU A 81 -8.67 5.23 -0.14
CA LEU A 81 -9.68 6.02 0.58
C LEU A 81 -11.03 6.04 -0.14
N ASP A 82 -11.06 6.30 -1.45
CA ASP A 82 -12.32 6.45 -2.20
C ASP A 82 -13.11 5.14 -2.27
N GLU A 83 -12.41 4.01 -2.42
CA GLU A 83 -13.02 2.67 -2.35
C GLU A 83 -13.61 2.41 -0.97
N VAL A 84 -12.85 2.71 0.09
CA VAL A 84 -13.28 2.52 1.47
C VAL A 84 -14.46 3.40 1.83
N LEU A 85 -14.48 4.66 1.39
CA LEU A 85 -15.64 5.55 1.61
C LEU A 85 -16.91 4.99 0.97
N THR A 86 -16.82 4.41 -0.22
CA THR A 86 -17.94 3.71 -0.86
C THR A 86 -18.38 2.49 -0.04
N GLN A 87 -17.41 1.73 0.47
CA GLN A 87 -17.70 0.52 1.24
C GLN A 87 -18.38 0.80 2.58
N ILE A 88 -17.99 1.87 3.30
CA ILE A 88 -18.56 2.20 4.61
C ILE A 88 -19.85 3.01 4.53
N GLU A 89 -20.19 3.59 3.38
CA GLU A 89 -21.38 4.43 3.20
C GLU A 89 -22.69 3.80 3.75
N PRO A 90 -22.97 2.48 3.53
CA PRO A 90 -24.19 1.84 4.02
C PRO A 90 -24.33 1.76 5.55
N VAL A 91 -23.26 1.92 6.30
CA VAL A 91 -23.25 1.82 7.77
C VAL A 91 -23.09 3.17 8.46
N LEU A 92 -22.95 4.25 7.68
CA LEU A 92 -22.93 5.62 8.22
C LEU A 92 -24.31 5.98 8.76
N THR A 93 -24.31 6.64 9.90
CA THR A 93 -25.50 7.25 10.51
C THR A 93 -25.23 8.74 10.76
N ASP A 94 -26.26 9.53 11.05
CA ASP A 94 -26.10 10.97 11.36
C ASP A 94 -25.20 11.22 12.58
N ARG A 95 -24.96 10.22 13.41
CA ARG A 95 -24.13 10.30 14.61
C ARG A 95 -22.72 9.73 14.43
N THR A 96 -22.45 9.02 13.33
CA THR A 96 -21.14 8.40 13.09
C THR A 96 -20.09 9.49 12.91
N VAL A 97 -19.02 9.45 13.70
CA VAL A 97 -17.83 10.29 13.58
C VAL A 97 -16.75 9.52 12.84
N ILE A 98 -15.99 10.19 11.99
CA ILE A 98 -14.86 9.59 11.26
C ILE A 98 -13.57 10.24 11.74
N LEU A 99 -12.70 9.46 12.37
CA LEU A 99 -11.31 9.84 12.68
C LEU A 99 -10.40 9.27 11.59
N THR A 100 -9.58 10.11 10.97
CA THR A 100 -8.55 9.63 10.05
C THR A 100 -7.17 9.65 10.69
N LEU A 101 -6.43 8.53 10.60
CA LEU A 101 -5.03 8.41 11.01
C LEU A 101 -4.09 8.27 9.81
N GLN A 102 -4.59 8.55 8.61
CA GLN A 102 -3.88 8.44 7.35
C GLN A 102 -2.83 9.55 7.18
N ASN A 103 -1.77 9.25 6.44
CA ASN A 103 -0.81 10.26 5.99
C ASN A 103 -1.45 11.20 4.94
N GLY A 104 -0.77 12.32 4.70
CA GLY A 104 -1.26 13.34 3.77
C GLY A 104 -2.04 14.45 4.48
N VAL A 105 -2.43 15.47 3.73
CA VAL A 105 -3.08 16.69 4.22
C VAL A 105 -4.43 16.95 3.55
N ASP A 106 -4.86 16.11 2.60
CA ASP A 106 -6.10 16.22 1.84
C ASP A 106 -7.19 15.22 2.28
N THR A 107 -6.85 14.27 3.12
CA THR A 107 -7.72 13.14 3.49
C THR A 107 -9.05 13.61 4.08
N GLU A 108 -9.00 14.57 5.00
CA GLU A 108 -10.19 15.13 5.66
C GLU A 108 -11.10 15.83 4.66
N ASP A 109 -10.53 16.60 3.74
CA ASP A 109 -11.30 17.34 2.72
C ASP A 109 -11.96 16.36 1.72
N ARG A 110 -11.28 15.28 1.35
CA ARG A 110 -11.85 14.20 0.51
C ARG A 110 -13.01 13.50 1.21
N ILE A 111 -12.88 13.20 2.50
CA ILE A 111 -13.96 12.60 3.29
C ILE A 111 -15.16 13.56 3.37
N LEU A 112 -14.92 14.83 3.71
CA LEU A 112 -15.98 15.85 3.80
C LEU A 112 -16.71 16.04 2.48
N ALA A 113 -16.00 16.07 1.35
CA ALA A 113 -16.59 16.17 0.03
C ALA A 113 -17.52 15.00 -0.31
N ARG A 114 -17.23 13.80 0.20
CA ARG A 114 -18.04 12.58 -0.02
C ARG A 114 -19.22 12.49 0.94
N VAL A 115 -18.99 12.75 2.24
CA VAL A 115 -19.99 12.56 3.28
C VAL A 115 -20.92 13.78 3.43
N GLN A 116 -20.48 14.96 3.00
CA GLN A 116 -21.22 16.23 2.99
C GLN A 116 -21.79 16.64 4.34
N ARG A 117 -21.10 16.34 5.46
CA ARG A 117 -21.49 16.76 6.81
C ARG A 117 -20.26 16.88 7.72
N ASP A 118 -20.38 17.68 8.78
CA ASP A 118 -19.35 17.85 9.80
C ASP A 118 -19.28 16.64 10.73
N CYS A 119 -18.55 15.61 10.30
CA CYS A 119 -18.37 14.39 11.09
C CYS A 119 -16.89 13.95 11.17
N VAL A 120 -15.96 14.75 10.64
CA VAL A 120 -14.55 14.36 10.51
C VAL A 120 -13.72 14.99 11.60
N VAL A 121 -12.92 14.16 12.27
CA VAL A 121 -11.84 14.54 13.18
C VAL A 121 -10.53 14.16 12.54
N GLY A 122 -9.59 15.10 12.50
CA GLY A 122 -8.26 14.85 11.98
C GLY A 122 -7.38 14.16 13.02
N GLY A 123 -6.50 13.27 12.56
CA GLY A 123 -5.56 12.59 13.42
C GLY A 123 -4.22 12.33 12.76
N ILE A 124 -3.21 12.20 13.61
CA ILE A 124 -1.84 11.88 13.25
C ILE A 124 -1.40 10.69 14.11
N ALA A 125 -0.90 9.65 13.45
CA ALA A 125 -0.24 8.53 14.13
C ALA A 125 1.26 8.78 14.21
N TYR A 126 1.82 8.68 15.41
CA TYR A 126 3.27 8.69 15.69
C TYR A 126 3.68 7.30 16.15
N ILE A 127 3.96 6.43 15.20
CA ILE A 127 4.23 5.02 15.47
C ILE A 127 5.18 4.43 14.42
N TYR A 128 6.00 3.48 14.85
CA TYR A 128 6.89 2.70 13.99
C TYR A 128 6.52 1.23 14.11
N THR A 129 5.83 0.76 13.09
CA THR A 129 5.28 -0.60 13.00
C THR A 129 5.46 -1.14 11.60
N LYS A 130 5.59 -2.46 11.48
CA LYS A 130 5.66 -3.18 10.21
C LYS A 130 4.70 -4.37 10.23
N ILE A 131 4.11 -4.68 9.09
CA ILE A 131 3.36 -5.91 8.88
C ILE A 131 4.37 -6.99 8.50
N GLU A 132 4.50 -8.04 9.32
CA GLU A 132 5.30 -9.21 8.97
C GLU A 132 4.50 -10.18 8.09
N GLU A 133 3.27 -10.45 8.52
CA GLU A 133 2.31 -11.27 7.80
C GLU A 133 0.87 -10.80 8.10
N PRO A 134 -0.14 -11.20 7.32
CA PRO A 134 -1.53 -10.82 7.60
C PRO A 134 -1.94 -11.17 9.04
N GLY A 135 -2.31 -10.16 9.83
CA GLY A 135 -2.69 -10.31 11.22
C GLY A 135 -1.52 -10.30 12.23
N VAL A 136 -0.26 -10.13 11.78
CA VAL A 136 0.92 -10.00 12.68
C VAL A 136 1.65 -8.69 12.42
N ILE A 137 1.77 -7.88 13.46
CA ILE A 137 2.35 -6.55 13.42
C ILE A 137 3.50 -6.46 14.42
N ASP A 138 4.67 -6.09 13.93
CA ASP A 138 5.83 -5.76 14.74
C ASP A 138 5.80 -4.27 15.10
N HIS A 139 5.90 -3.98 16.38
CA HIS A 139 5.95 -2.63 16.93
C HIS A 139 7.33 -2.35 17.51
N TYR A 140 7.99 -1.33 16.95
CA TYR A 140 9.37 -1.00 17.29
C TYR A 140 9.48 0.21 18.22
N LYS A 141 8.70 1.27 17.97
CA LYS A 141 8.88 2.53 18.69
C LYS A 141 7.63 3.41 18.67
N ARG A 142 7.47 4.23 19.71
CA ARG A 142 6.35 5.15 19.94
C ARG A 142 5.00 4.39 20.03
N GLY A 143 3.91 4.95 19.58
CA GLY A 143 2.56 4.40 19.67
C GLY A 143 1.61 5.43 20.25
N ALA A 144 1.72 6.68 19.78
CA ALA A 144 0.93 7.81 20.22
C ALA A 144 0.12 8.38 19.06
N VAL A 145 -0.92 9.13 19.37
CA VAL A 145 -1.71 9.89 18.40
C VAL A 145 -1.82 11.36 18.80
N ALA A 146 -1.94 12.24 17.82
CA ALA A 146 -2.46 13.59 18.01
C ALA A 146 -3.79 13.71 17.25
N ILE A 147 -4.81 14.26 17.87
CA ILE A 147 -6.12 14.45 17.27
C ILE A 147 -6.62 15.87 17.47
N GLY A 148 -7.43 16.37 16.53
CA GLY A 148 -8.00 17.71 16.61
C GLY A 148 -9.19 17.89 15.67
N GLU A 149 -10.04 18.86 16.02
CA GLU A 149 -11.12 19.31 15.14
C GLU A 149 -10.55 20.13 13.98
N LEU A 150 -11.20 20.05 12.82
CA LEU A 150 -10.76 20.77 11.63
C LEU A 150 -10.94 22.31 11.75
N MET A 151 -11.83 22.74 12.62
CA MET A 151 -12.14 24.15 12.88
C MET A 151 -11.49 24.69 14.17
N GLY A 152 -10.56 23.94 14.78
CA GLY A 152 -9.71 24.45 15.85
C GLY A 152 -10.38 24.64 17.23
N HIS A 153 -11.41 23.85 17.58
CA HIS A 153 -12.03 23.88 18.90
C HIS A 153 -12.11 22.49 19.54
N GLN A 154 -12.15 22.45 20.86
CA GLN A 154 -12.32 21.19 21.58
C GLN A 154 -13.81 20.87 21.73
N SER A 155 -14.28 19.90 20.96
CA SER A 155 -15.66 19.43 21.01
C SER A 155 -15.85 18.26 21.99
N ALA A 156 -17.11 18.00 22.38
CA ALA A 156 -17.44 16.83 23.19
C ALA A 156 -17.07 15.51 22.50
N ARG A 157 -17.19 15.43 21.15
CA ARG A 157 -16.81 14.24 20.39
C ARG A 157 -15.28 14.02 20.41
N LEU A 158 -14.49 15.10 20.30
CA LEU A 158 -13.03 15.03 20.35
C LEU A 158 -12.56 14.53 21.72
N LEU A 159 -13.13 15.06 22.81
CA LEU A 159 -12.82 14.61 24.17
C LEU A 159 -13.19 13.14 24.40
N ALA A 160 -14.35 12.70 23.88
CA ALA A 160 -14.77 11.32 23.96
C ALA A 160 -13.83 10.36 23.20
N ILE A 161 -13.30 10.78 22.05
CA ILE A 161 -12.30 10.00 21.30
C ILE A 161 -10.98 9.94 22.08
N ALA A 162 -10.51 11.06 22.62
CA ALA A 162 -9.29 11.10 23.43
C ALA A 162 -9.38 10.16 24.64
N ASP A 163 -10.54 10.11 25.28
CA ASP A 163 -10.79 9.20 26.42
C ASP A 163 -10.71 7.70 26.01
N LEU A 164 -11.19 7.33 24.82
CA LEU A 164 -11.02 5.97 24.28
C LEU A 164 -9.53 5.59 24.13
N PHE A 165 -8.72 6.48 23.55
CA PHE A 165 -7.28 6.27 23.45
C PHE A 165 -6.62 6.13 24.83
N LYS A 166 -6.99 6.99 25.79
CA LYS A 166 -6.51 6.93 27.16
C LYS A 166 -6.88 5.61 27.86
N GLN A 167 -8.13 5.15 27.70
CA GLN A 167 -8.59 3.86 28.25
C GLN A 167 -7.78 2.69 27.68
N ALA A 168 -7.37 2.78 26.41
CA ALA A 168 -6.51 1.78 25.75
C ALA A 168 -5.02 1.93 26.10
N GLY A 169 -4.65 2.85 26.99
CA GLY A 169 -3.25 3.11 27.34
C GLY A 169 -2.42 3.76 26.22
N ILE A 170 -3.08 4.38 25.26
CA ILE A 170 -2.44 5.05 24.11
C ILE A 170 -2.29 6.54 24.43
N PRO A 171 -1.05 7.10 24.44
CA PRO A 171 -0.86 8.55 24.56
C PRO A 171 -1.59 9.28 23.43
N CYS A 172 -2.49 10.19 23.81
CA CYS A 172 -3.29 10.98 22.88
C CYS A 172 -3.14 12.47 23.21
N GLN A 173 -2.59 13.22 22.28
CA GLN A 173 -2.47 14.66 22.36
C GLN A 173 -3.65 15.33 21.66
N LEU A 174 -4.31 16.25 22.36
CA LEU A 174 -5.27 17.16 21.73
C LEU A 174 -4.51 18.36 21.15
N VAL A 175 -4.77 18.68 19.91
CA VAL A 175 -4.15 19.82 19.20
C VAL A 175 -5.23 20.79 18.73
N ASP A 176 -4.97 22.06 18.87
CA ASP A 176 -5.91 23.13 18.49
C ASP A 176 -5.99 23.33 16.96
N ASP A 177 -4.88 23.03 16.26
CA ASP A 177 -4.80 23.14 14.80
C ASP A 177 -4.22 21.84 14.20
N ILE A 178 -5.13 20.90 13.92
CA ILE A 178 -4.75 19.61 13.34
C ILE A 178 -4.25 19.75 11.90
N ARG A 179 -4.77 20.70 11.12
CA ARG A 179 -4.32 20.95 9.76
C ARG A 179 -2.85 21.38 9.75
N ARG A 180 -2.46 22.30 10.63
CA ARG A 180 -1.08 22.72 10.80
C ARG A 180 -0.20 21.55 11.23
N SER A 181 -0.62 20.77 12.21
CA SER A 181 0.16 19.62 12.70
C SER A 181 0.37 18.58 11.61
N LYS A 182 -0.61 18.35 10.72
CA LYS A 182 -0.47 17.47 9.55
C LYS A 182 0.51 18.03 8.52
N TRP A 183 0.50 19.33 8.26
CA TRP A 183 1.47 19.97 7.38
C TRP A 183 2.90 19.94 7.96
N GLU A 184 3.06 20.09 9.29
CA GLU A 184 4.36 19.90 9.95
C GLU A 184 4.88 18.46 9.77
N LYS A 185 4.01 17.44 9.94
CA LYS A 185 4.36 16.05 9.62
C LYS A 185 4.64 15.85 8.14
N MET A 186 3.92 16.56 7.24
CA MET A 186 4.15 16.52 5.79
C MET A 186 5.56 16.97 5.43
N CYS A 187 6.10 18.00 6.11
CA CYS A 187 7.50 18.42 5.95
C CYS A 187 8.47 17.25 6.20
N TRP A 188 8.23 16.45 7.24
CA TRP A 188 9.02 15.26 7.52
C TRP A 188 8.85 14.17 6.47
N ASN A 189 7.60 13.86 6.12
CA ASN A 189 7.28 12.81 5.15
C ASN A 189 7.85 13.11 3.76
N CYS A 190 7.72 14.35 3.27
CA CYS A 190 8.24 14.74 1.95
C CYS A 190 9.76 14.67 1.85
N VAL A 191 10.46 14.74 2.97
CA VAL A 191 11.92 14.57 3.03
C VAL A 191 12.29 13.08 3.10
N PHE A 192 11.93 12.44 4.20
CA PHE A 192 12.53 11.16 4.57
C PHE A 192 11.89 9.95 3.87
N ASN A 193 10.61 10.02 3.52
CA ASN A 193 9.98 8.92 2.81
C ASN A 193 10.66 8.64 1.44
N PRO A 194 10.79 9.61 0.52
CA PRO A 194 11.44 9.36 -0.75
C PRO A 194 12.97 9.16 -0.61
N LEU A 195 13.65 9.92 0.28
CA LEU A 195 15.09 9.81 0.42
C LEU A 195 15.54 8.42 0.87
N THR A 196 14.85 7.80 1.84
CA THR A 196 15.20 6.44 2.29
C THR A 196 15.04 5.40 1.18
N VAL A 197 14.07 5.56 0.29
CA VAL A 197 13.93 4.70 -0.91
C VAL A 197 15.08 4.93 -1.88
N MET A 198 15.43 6.20 -2.16
CA MET A 198 16.48 6.54 -3.12
C MET A 198 17.88 6.09 -2.69
N ILE A 199 18.19 6.24 -1.40
CA ILE A 199 19.51 5.85 -0.85
C ILE A 199 19.57 4.39 -0.41
N ASP A 200 18.42 3.70 -0.39
CA ASP A 200 18.25 2.32 0.11
C ASP A 200 18.82 2.12 1.51
N ASP A 201 18.54 3.07 2.41
CA ASP A 201 19.12 3.07 3.76
C ASP A 201 18.19 3.80 4.76
N LYS A 202 18.59 3.81 6.04
CA LYS A 202 17.93 4.50 7.14
C LYS A 202 17.99 6.02 7.01
N VAL A 203 17.15 6.67 7.77
CA VAL A 203 17.07 8.14 7.87
C VAL A 203 18.40 8.77 8.28
N SER A 204 19.17 8.12 9.18
CA SER A 204 20.49 8.58 9.63
C SER A 204 21.46 8.84 8.47
N LYS A 205 21.41 8.02 7.42
CA LYS A 205 22.30 8.16 6.27
C LYS A 205 22.13 9.51 5.55
N ALA A 206 20.90 9.99 5.44
CA ALA A 206 20.61 11.31 4.88
C ALA A 206 21.03 12.43 5.84
N LEU A 207 20.81 12.27 7.16
CA LEU A 207 21.15 13.29 8.17
C LEU A 207 22.65 13.51 8.33
N ASP A 208 23.46 12.46 8.17
CA ASP A 208 24.90 12.52 8.41
C ASP A 208 25.70 13.12 7.25
N HIS A 209 25.04 13.40 6.12
CA HIS A 209 25.70 13.95 4.94
C HIS A 209 25.43 15.48 4.83
N PRO A 210 26.46 16.33 4.90
CA PRO A 210 26.27 17.80 4.89
C PRO A 210 25.52 18.34 3.68
N GLU A 211 25.76 17.73 2.48
CA GLU A 211 25.06 18.14 1.26
C GLU A 211 23.56 17.80 1.33
N MET A 212 23.20 16.66 1.94
CA MET A 212 21.82 16.27 2.13
C MET A 212 21.07 17.18 3.08
N LEU A 213 21.73 17.75 4.10
CA LEU A 213 21.09 18.73 4.97
C LEU A 213 20.60 19.96 4.17
N ARG A 214 21.39 20.42 3.17
CA ARG A 214 20.95 21.51 2.29
C ARG A 214 19.74 21.11 1.45
N VAL A 215 19.74 19.92 0.91
CA VAL A 215 18.59 19.38 0.15
C VAL A 215 17.34 19.24 1.04
N ILE A 216 17.50 18.77 2.28
CA ILE A 216 16.42 18.68 3.26
C ILE A 216 15.79 20.04 3.50
N HIS A 217 16.62 21.09 3.74
CA HIS A 217 16.14 22.46 3.92
C HIS A 217 15.36 22.98 2.71
N GLN A 218 15.82 22.68 1.49
CA GLN A 218 15.14 23.10 0.27
C GLN A 218 13.78 22.38 0.08
N ILE A 219 13.73 21.06 0.30
CA ILE A 219 12.47 20.29 0.21
C ILE A 219 11.45 20.85 1.21
N VAL A 220 11.87 21.07 2.47
CA VAL A 220 10.97 21.63 3.50
C VAL A 220 10.54 23.04 3.11
N GLY A 221 11.45 23.86 2.56
CA GLY A 221 11.13 25.21 2.09
C GLY A 221 10.00 25.24 1.03
N GLU A 222 10.02 24.30 0.09
CA GLU A 222 8.94 24.15 -0.89
C GLU A 222 7.60 23.79 -0.21
N VAL A 223 7.61 22.84 0.74
CA VAL A 223 6.40 22.44 1.49
C VAL A 223 5.85 23.62 2.30
N VAL A 224 6.72 24.39 2.98
CA VAL A 224 6.35 25.57 3.77
C VAL A 224 5.70 26.64 2.89
N ALA A 225 6.27 26.90 1.71
CA ALA A 225 5.74 27.89 0.76
C ALA A 225 4.34 27.49 0.25
N VAL A 226 4.15 26.23 -0.08
CA VAL A 226 2.84 25.67 -0.51
C VAL A 226 1.84 25.74 0.65
N ALA A 227 2.22 25.33 1.86
CA ALA A 227 1.37 25.36 3.04
C ALA A 227 0.90 26.78 3.38
N ALA A 228 1.79 27.77 3.31
CA ALA A 228 1.44 29.18 3.54
C ALA A 228 0.39 29.68 2.55
N THR A 229 0.52 29.33 1.26
CA THR A 229 -0.46 29.69 0.22
C THR A 229 -1.77 28.92 0.40
N ALA A 230 -1.73 27.71 0.93
CA ALA A 230 -2.92 26.94 1.36
C ALA A 230 -3.53 27.45 2.68
N LYS A 231 -3.12 28.64 3.17
CA LYS A 231 -3.57 29.30 4.41
C LYS A 231 -3.24 28.53 5.70
N VAL A 232 -2.19 27.73 5.68
CA VAL A 232 -1.63 27.01 6.84
C VAL A 232 -0.18 27.43 7.03
N PRO A 233 0.09 28.63 7.58
CA PRO A 233 1.47 29.10 7.77
C PRO A 233 2.20 28.23 8.81
N LEU A 234 3.38 27.74 8.43
CA LEU A 234 4.28 26.99 9.30
C LEU A 234 5.36 27.89 9.87
N ALA A 235 6.05 27.40 10.90
CA ALA A 235 7.13 28.15 11.51
C ALA A 235 8.31 28.36 10.54
N PRO A 236 8.99 29.52 10.57
CA PRO A 236 10.11 29.82 9.67
C PRO A 236 11.29 28.84 9.83
N ASP A 237 11.49 28.29 11.04
CA ASP A 237 12.54 27.32 11.40
C ASP A 237 12.08 25.85 11.20
N MET A 238 11.14 25.61 10.28
CA MET A 238 10.54 24.28 10.10
C MET A 238 11.58 23.24 9.65
N ALA A 239 12.53 23.62 8.82
CA ALA A 239 13.58 22.71 8.37
C ALA A 239 14.50 22.26 9.53
N GLU A 240 14.91 23.19 10.37
CA GLU A 240 15.69 22.92 11.58
C GLU A 240 14.92 22.03 12.55
N LYS A 241 13.61 22.26 12.70
CA LYS A 241 12.74 21.42 13.52
C LYS A 241 12.70 20.00 12.97
N VAL A 242 12.50 19.83 11.67
CA VAL A 242 12.48 18.50 11.00
C VAL A 242 13.79 17.77 11.25
N VAL A 243 14.94 18.41 11.08
CA VAL A 243 16.25 17.83 11.36
C VAL A 243 16.37 17.42 12.84
N ARG A 244 16.02 18.32 13.76
CA ARG A 244 16.11 18.08 15.21
C ARG A 244 15.22 16.92 15.67
N TRP A 245 13.95 16.86 15.23
CA TRP A 245 13.04 15.76 15.57
C TRP A 245 13.56 14.40 15.06
N THR A 246 14.24 14.43 13.93
CA THR A 246 14.74 13.21 13.30
C THR A 246 15.95 12.64 14.04
N GLN A 247 16.74 13.45 14.75
CA GLN A 247 17.85 12.96 15.57
C GLN A 247 17.42 11.96 16.64
N GLU A 248 16.20 12.06 17.17
CA GLU A 248 15.66 11.12 18.17
C GLU A 248 15.27 9.75 17.58
N ILE A 249 15.06 9.71 16.27
CA ILE A 249 14.54 8.55 15.55
C ILE A 249 15.39 8.17 14.35
N ARG A 250 16.65 8.54 14.33
CA ARG A 250 17.54 8.47 13.17
C ARG A 250 17.78 7.06 12.61
N ASP A 251 17.67 6.00 13.44
CA ASP A 251 17.97 4.62 13.07
C ASP A 251 16.76 3.81 12.58
N ILE A 252 15.86 4.45 11.87
CA ILE A 252 14.65 3.83 11.32
C ILE A 252 14.64 3.85 9.79
N HIS A 253 13.88 2.93 9.21
CA HIS A 253 13.34 3.06 7.86
C HIS A 253 11.97 3.75 7.91
N THR A 254 11.56 4.36 6.81
CA THR A 254 10.24 4.98 6.70
C THR A 254 9.18 3.99 6.23
N SER A 255 7.90 4.32 6.41
CA SER A 255 6.79 3.49 5.91
C SER A 255 6.82 3.33 4.39
N MET A 256 7.29 4.34 3.64
CA MET A 256 7.44 4.27 2.19
C MET A 256 8.55 3.30 1.79
N TYR A 257 9.66 3.28 2.53
CA TYR A 257 10.72 2.30 2.35
C TYR A 257 10.23 0.87 2.58
N ASP A 258 9.47 0.64 3.65
CA ASP A 258 8.91 -0.68 3.96
C ASP A 258 7.90 -1.13 2.89
N ASP A 259 7.09 -0.20 2.36
CA ASP A 259 6.18 -0.50 1.26
C ASP A 259 6.94 -0.87 -0.02
N TRP A 260 7.96 -0.07 -0.37
CA TRP A 260 8.81 -0.34 -1.53
C TRP A 260 9.51 -1.71 -1.43
N LYS A 261 10.19 -1.98 -0.31
CA LYS A 261 10.87 -3.27 -0.09
C LYS A 261 9.92 -4.47 -0.13
N ALA A 262 8.67 -4.28 0.24
CA ALA A 262 7.64 -5.31 0.17
C ALA A 262 6.89 -5.37 -1.18
N GLY A 263 7.34 -4.62 -2.21
CA GLY A 263 6.71 -4.55 -3.52
C GLY A 263 5.32 -3.91 -3.52
N ARG A 264 4.95 -3.20 -2.45
CA ARG A 264 3.66 -2.51 -2.34
C ARG A 264 3.69 -1.13 -2.99
N PRO A 265 2.55 -0.60 -3.46
CA PRO A 265 2.44 0.78 -3.91
C PRO A 265 2.85 1.76 -2.81
N THR A 266 3.58 2.82 -3.20
CA THR A 266 3.96 3.90 -2.29
C THR A 266 2.92 5.03 -2.27
N GLU A 267 2.91 5.83 -1.21
CA GLU A 267 2.03 7.00 -1.09
C GLU A 267 2.65 8.28 -1.69
N ILE A 268 3.62 8.18 -2.59
CA ILE A 268 4.37 9.33 -3.12
C ILE A 268 3.46 10.40 -3.76
N ASP A 269 2.38 9.99 -4.44
CA ASP A 269 1.42 10.90 -5.07
C ASP A 269 0.60 11.72 -4.06
N PHE A 270 0.39 11.18 -2.84
CA PHE A 270 -0.36 11.81 -1.76
C PHE A 270 0.55 12.60 -0.80
N LEU A 271 1.86 12.52 -0.99
CA LEU A 271 2.88 13.28 -0.25
C LEU A 271 3.53 14.31 -1.18
N ASN A 272 4.73 14.03 -1.68
CA ASN A 272 5.45 14.96 -2.57
C ASN A 272 4.64 15.33 -3.82
N GLY A 273 3.96 14.37 -4.44
CA GLY A 273 3.08 14.60 -5.60
C GLY A 273 1.92 15.54 -5.31
N TYR A 274 1.36 15.48 -4.10
CA TYR A 274 0.30 16.39 -3.67
C TYR A 274 0.84 17.81 -3.46
N VAL A 275 2.01 17.98 -2.82
CA VAL A 275 2.70 19.28 -2.68
C VAL A 275 2.99 19.87 -4.06
N ALA A 276 3.52 19.08 -4.98
CA ALA A 276 3.80 19.51 -6.34
C ALA A 276 2.53 19.91 -7.12
N LYS A 277 1.45 19.16 -6.96
CA LYS A 277 0.13 19.49 -7.54
C LYS A 277 -0.39 20.83 -7.03
N LEU A 278 -0.35 21.07 -5.74
CA LEU A 278 -0.77 22.35 -5.14
C LEU A 278 0.15 23.48 -5.57
N GLY A 279 1.49 23.26 -5.58
CA GLY A 279 2.46 24.23 -6.04
C GLY A 279 2.14 24.73 -7.45
N ARG A 280 1.88 23.83 -8.41
CA ARG A 280 1.43 24.19 -9.76
C ARG A 280 0.14 24.98 -9.77
N GLY A 281 -0.84 24.59 -8.94
CA GLY A 281 -2.12 25.30 -8.84
C GLY A 281 -1.99 26.72 -8.27
N PHE A 282 -1.00 26.95 -7.40
CA PHE A 282 -0.76 28.24 -6.75
C PHE A 282 0.33 29.08 -7.44
N GLY A 283 1.01 28.55 -8.46
CA GLY A 283 2.17 29.20 -9.06
C GLY A 283 3.42 29.22 -8.17
N ILE A 284 3.54 28.30 -7.22
CA ILE A 284 4.69 28.13 -6.33
C ILE A 284 5.60 27.03 -6.90
N PRO A 285 6.88 27.34 -7.20
CA PRO A 285 7.82 26.33 -7.70
C PRO A 285 8.11 25.25 -6.64
N THR A 286 8.02 23.98 -7.05
CA THR A 286 8.30 22.81 -6.18
C THR A 286 9.19 21.78 -6.92
N PRO A 287 10.34 22.21 -7.50
CA PRO A 287 11.13 21.35 -8.37
C PRO A 287 11.68 20.09 -7.66
N LEU A 288 12.01 20.15 -6.37
CA LEU A 288 12.49 18.99 -5.64
C LEU A 288 11.36 18.00 -5.33
N ASN A 289 10.18 18.47 -4.93
CA ASN A 289 9.03 17.59 -4.71
C ASN A 289 8.56 16.96 -6.03
N ASP A 290 8.58 17.68 -7.15
CA ASP A 290 8.30 17.13 -8.48
C ASP A 290 9.32 16.05 -8.87
N MET A 291 10.62 16.33 -8.71
CA MET A 291 11.71 15.40 -9.01
C MET A 291 11.58 14.12 -8.14
N LEU A 292 11.41 14.27 -6.82
CA LEU A 292 11.26 13.13 -5.91
C LEU A 292 10.06 12.26 -6.29
N THR A 293 8.95 12.88 -6.67
CA THR A 293 7.76 12.15 -7.15
C THR A 293 8.09 11.33 -8.39
N ALA A 294 8.72 11.93 -9.39
CA ALA A 294 9.08 11.25 -10.64
C ALA A 294 10.09 10.11 -10.39
N VAL A 295 11.13 10.36 -9.59
CA VAL A 295 12.17 9.36 -9.28
C VAL A 295 11.59 8.16 -8.54
N ILE A 296 10.77 8.38 -7.50
CA ILE A 296 10.16 7.27 -6.74
C ILE A 296 9.22 6.45 -7.62
N LYS A 297 8.41 7.09 -8.47
CA LYS A 297 7.59 6.37 -9.45
C LYS A 297 8.45 5.50 -10.38
N THR A 298 9.52 6.06 -10.93
CA THR A 298 10.44 5.34 -11.81
C THR A 298 11.10 4.15 -11.12
N ILE A 299 11.56 4.33 -9.87
CA ILE A 299 12.15 3.23 -9.05
C ILE A 299 11.10 2.13 -8.85
N THR A 300 9.90 2.49 -8.39
CA THR A 300 8.85 1.52 -8.07
C THR A 300 8.28 0.83 -9.32
N GLU A 301 8.27 1.50 -10.47
CA GLU A 301 7.92 0.88 -11.76
C GLU A 301 8.99 -0.10 -12.21
N ARG A 302 10.28 0.29 -12.14
CA ARG A 302 11.41 -0.57 -12.49
C ARG A 302 11.42 -1.84 -11.62
N ASP A 303 11.19 -1.71 -10.32
CA ASP A 303 11.19 -2.85 -9.41
C ASP A 303 9.96 -3.75 -9.60
N ARG A 304 8.88 -3.21 -10.19
CA ARG A 304 7.70 -3.99 -10.63
C ARG A 304 7.90 -4.69 -11.99
N THR A 305 8.98 -4.37 -12.71
CA THR A 305 9.32 -4.96 -14.02
C THR A 305 10.71 -5.60 -14.02
N GLY A 306 11.35 -5.73 -12.86
CA GLY A 306 12.69 -6.32 -12.71
C GLY A 306 12.71 -7.84 -12.93
N PRO A 307 13.91 -8.45 -13.03
CA PRO A 307 14.05 -9.89 -13.14
C PRO A 307 13.37 -10.57 -11.93
N GLY A 308 12.52 -11.56 -12.19
CA GLY A 308 11.76 -12.27 -11.16
C GLY A 308 10.38 -11.68 -10.86
N ILE A 309 9.88 -10.76 -11.69
CA ILE A 309 8.52 -10.23 -11.62
C ILE A 309 7.82 -10.46 -12.97
N VAL A 310 6.56 -10.90 -12.91
CA VAL A 310 5.65 -10.94 -14.06
C VAL A 310 4.63 -9.82 -13.92
N ARG A 311 4.60 -8.94 -14.91
CA ARG A 311 3.60 -7.87 -15.02
C ARG A 311 2.43 -8.34 -15.87
N ILE A 312 1.21 -8.12 -15.41
CA ILE A 312 -0.02 -8.35 -16.18
C ILE A 312 -0.66 -6.98 -16.42
N ASP A 313 -0.76 -6.57 -17.69
CA ASP A 313 -1.27 -5.26 -18.08
C ASP A 313 -1.98 -5.30 -19.46
N GLY A 314 -2.16 -4.12 -20.08
CA GLY A 314 -2.94 -3.96 -21.31
C GLY A 314 -4.40 -3.63 -21.03
N ALA A 315 -5.32 -4.35 -21.67
CA ALA A 315 -6.77 -4.14 -21.51
C ALA A 315 -7.30 -4.76 -20.17
N VAL A 316 -6.83 -4.24 -19.06
CA VAL A 316 -7.20 -4.62 -17.70
C VAL A 316 -7.65 -3.40 -16.90
N VAL A 317 -8.51 -3.61 -15.90
CA VAL A 317 -8.98 -2.51 -15.02
C VAL A 317 -7.81 -1.93 -14.21
N GLN A 318 -6.96 -2.81 -13.66
CA GLN A 318 -5.78 -2.40 -12.92
C GLN A 318 -4.60 -3.34 -13.21
N PRO A 319 -3.47 -2.84 -13.73
CA PRO A 319 -2.28 -3.64 -13.93
C PRO A 319 -1.75 -4.22 -12.61
N VAL A 320 -1.24 -5.46 -12.67
CA VAL A 320 -0.72 -6.20 -11.52
C VAL A 320 0.71 -6.66 -11.82
N SER A 321 1.57 -6.63 -10.81
CA SER A 321 2.93 -7.20 -10.85
C SER A 321 3.09 -8.21 -9.73
N LEU A 322 3.54 -9.41 -10.08
CA LEU A 322 3.61 -10.56 -9.18
C LEU A 322 5.02 -11.14 -9.19
N ASP A 323 5.61 -11.30 -8.02
CA ASP A 323 6.82 -12.07 -7.83
C ASP A 323 6.48 -13.57 -7.57
N ARG A 324 7.51 -14.39 -7.43
CA ARG A 324 7.34 -15.82 -7.15
C ARG A 324 6.55 -16.10 -5.87
N VAL A 325 6.75 -15.28 -4.83
CA VAL A 325 6.08 -15.48 -3.53
C VAL A 325 4.58 -15.13 -3.65
N ALA A 326 4.28 -14.01 -4.31
CA ALA A 326 2.91 -13.62 -4.60
C ALA A 326 2.18 -14.68 -5.43
N ILE A 327 2.84 -15.21 -6.49
CA ILE A 327 2.27 -16.29 -7.34
C ILE A 327 2.04 -17.56 -6.52
N ALA A 328 3.00 -17.97 -5.70
CA ALA A 328 2.86 -19.15 -4.85
C ALA A 328 1.76 -19.03 -3.78
N SER A 329 1.36 -17.79 -3.42
CA SER A 329 0.29 -17.53 -2.45
C SER A 329 -1.11 -17.44 -3.05
N LEU A 330 -1.25 -17.56 -4.38
CA LEU A 330 -2.55 -17.58 -5.06
C LEU A 330 -3.32 -18.88 -4.76
N PRO A 331 -4.65 -18.92 -5.00
CA PRO A 331 -5.49 -20.06 -4.67
C PRO A 331 -4.96 -21.39 -5.18
N THR A 332 -5.02 -22.43 -4.35
CA THR A 332 -4.46 -23.76 -4.63
C THR A 332 -5.09 -24.46 -5.80
N GLU A 333 -6.33 -24.12 -6.17
CA GLU A 333 -7.06 -24.64 -7.34
C GLU A 333 -6.38 -24.27 -8.67
N HIS A 334 -5.59 -23.18 -8.70
CA HIS A 334 -4.81 -22.77 -9.87
C HIS A 334 -3.37 -23.28 -9.83
N GLN A 335 -2.89 -23.75 -8.68
CA GLN A 335 -1.54 -24.30 -8.53
C GLN A 335 -1.47 -25.73 -9.06
N LEU A 336 -0.33 -26.12 -9.61
CA LEU A 336 -0.12 -27.48 -10.07
C LEU A 336 1.34 -27.93 -9.88
N ASP A 337 1.53 -29.25 -9.72
CA ASP A 337 2.83 -29.88 -9.87
C ASP A 337 3.16 -29.97 -11.35
N ILE A 338 4.30 -29.41 -11.75
CA ILE A 338 4.69 -29.37 -13.17
C ILE A 338 4.98 -30.73 -13.77
N SER A 339 5.20 -31.78 -12.95
CA SER A 339 5.33 -33.16 -13.44
C SER A 339 4.11 -33.66 -14.22
N THR A 340 2.93 -33.06 -13.94
CA THR A 340 1.67 -33.36 -14.66
C THR A 340 1.64 -32.82 -16.08
N VAL A 341 2.43 -31.78 -16.38
CA VAL A 341 2.46 -31.07 -17.67
C VAL A 341 3.83 -31.13 -18.36
N MET A 342 4.87 -31.41 -17.60
CA MET A 342 6.27 -31.55 -18.05
C MET A 342 6.88 -32.85 -17.46
N PRO A 343 6.62 -34.03 -18.06
CA PRO A 343 7.12 -35.30 -17.53
C PRO A 343 8.64 -35.29 -17.30
N GLY A 344 9.07 -35.76 -16.13
CA GLY A 344 10.50 -35.79 -15.76
C GLY A 344 11.00 -34.53 -15.06
N MET A 345 10.17 -33.50 -14.88
CA MET A 345 10.48 -32.32 -14.07
C MET A 345 9.65 -32.30 -12.78
N LYS A 346 10.26 -31.90 -11.67
CA LYS A 346 9.56 -31.68 -10.39
C LYS A 346 9.57 -30.21 -10.07
N GLY A 347 8.45 -29.66 -9.65
CA GLY A 347 8.35 -28.23 -9.29
C GLY A 347 6.92 -27.74 -9.34
N LYS A 348 6.73 -26.42 -9.31
CA LYS A 348 5.41 -25.80 -9.26
C LYS A 348 5.20 -24.81 -10.40
N GLY A 349 3.95 -24.78 -10.83
CA GLY A 349 3.43 -23.83 -11.80
C GLY A 349 2.04 -23.35 -11.39
N ILE A 350 1.58 -22.32 -12.06
CA ILE A 350 0.22 -21.80 -11.91
C ILE A 350 -0.47 -21.75 -13.29
N ARG A 351 -1.75 -22.09 -13.35
CA ARG A 351 -2.56 -21.89 -14.54
C ARG A 351 -2.70 -20.40 -14.85
N VAL A 352 -2.48 -20.02 -16.09
CA VAL A 352 -2.61 -18.61 -16.55
C VAL A 352 -4.02 -18.09 -16.28
N ASN A 353 -5.04 -18.95 -16.31
CA ASN A 353 -6.39 -18.57 -15.92
C ASN A 353 -6.44 -17.88 -14.55
N GLY A 354 -5.82 -18.47 -13.53
CA GLY A 354 -5.77 -17.88 -12.18
C GLY A 354 -5.01 -16.55 -12.10
N LEU A 355 -4.07 -16.32 -13.02
CA LEU A 355 -3.36 -15.03 -13.13
C LEU A 355 -4.23 -13.97 -13.80
N LEU A 356 -5.01 -14.32 -14.82
CA LEU A 356 -5.86 -13.41 -15.58
C LEU A 356 -7.10 -12.94 -14.80
N ASP A 357 -7.50 -13.67 -13.76
CA ASP A 357 -8.65 -13.31 -12.93
C ASP A 357 -8.32 -12.23 -11.88
N ILE A 358 -7.01 -11.95 -11.64
CA ILE A 358 -6.57 -10.96 -10.64
C ILE A 358 -6.83 -9.51 -11.08
N PRO A 359 -6.43 -9.08 -12.31
CA PRO A 359 -6.49 -7.67 -12.70
C PRO A 359 -7.87 -7.20 -13.17
N ALA A 360 -8.88 -8.04 -13.19
CA ALA A 360 -10.18 -7.82 -13.83
C ALA A 360 -10.03 -7.33 -15.29
N LEU A 361 -10.42 -8.18 -16.24
CA LEU A 361 -10.26 -7.90 -17.66
C LEU A 361 -11.28 -6.86 -18.16
N ALA A 362 -10.88 -6.01 -19.08
CA ALA A 362 -11.79 -5.11 -19.78
C ALA A 362 -12.76 -5.88 -20.69
N ILE A 363 -13.90 -5.26 -20.98
CA ILE A 363 -14.90 -5.87 -21.89
C ILE A 363 -14.32 -5.96 -23.30
N GLY A 364 -14.49 -7.11 -23.95
CA GLY A 364 -14.06 -7.34 -25.35
C GLY A 364 -12.63 -7.87 -25.51
N VAL A 365 -11.94 -8.17 -24.41
CA VAL A 365 -10.64 -8.85 -24.45
C VAL A 365 -10.78 -10.24 -25.09
N ASP A 366 -9.90 -10.53 -26.06
CA ASP A 366 -9.90 -11.77 -26.81
C ASP A 366 -8.50 -12.40 -27.03
N HIS A 367 -7.41 -11.67 -26.70
CA HIS A 367 -6.04 -12.15 -26.83
C HIS A 367 -5.17 -11.87 -25.60
N VAL A 368 -4.12 -12.67 -25.48
CA VAL A 368 -3.06 -12.56 -24.46
C VAL A 368 -1.72 -12.74 -25.13
N THR A 369 -0.84 -11.76 -25.00
CA THR A 369 0.53 -11.83 -25.48
C THR A 369 1.49 -11.98 -24.30
N VAL A 370 2.32 -13.01 -24.32
CA VAL A 370 3.34 -13.25 -23.30
C VAL A 370 4.71 -12.86 -23.85
N HIS A 371 5.40 -11.99 -23.11
CA HIS A 371 6.69 -11.41 -23.52
C HIS A 371 7.82 -11.91 -22.64
N SER A 372 8.98 -12.20 -23.29
CA SER A 372 10.25 -12.42 -22.59
C SER A 372 10.81 -11.11 -22.03
N GLY A 373 11.56 -11.19 -20.93
CA GLY A 373 12.15 -10.03 -20.25
C GLY A 373 13.23 -9.29 -21.08
N ASP A 374 13.83 -9.94 -22.08
CA ASP A 374 14.77 -9.32 -23.02
C ASP A 374 14.06 -8.60 -24.20
N GLY A 375 12.72 -8.68 -24.25
CA GLY A 375 11.88 -8.07 -25.28
C GLY A 375 12.01 -8.66 -26.69
N LYS A 376 12.78 -9.74 -26.85
CA LYS A 376 13.06 -10.33 -28.18
C LYS A 376 12.05 -11.38 -28.60
N TYR A 377 11.38 -12.00 -27.64
CA TYR A 377 10.41 -13.05 -27.91
C TYR A 377 9.04 -12.73 -27.31
N SER A 378 8.01 -12.96 -28.10
CA SER A 378 6.61 -12.88 -27.66
C SER A 378 5.77 -13.91 -28.38
N ALA A 379 4.79 -14.47 -27.67
CA ALA A 379 3.79 -15.39 -28.18
C ALA A 379 2.39 -14.82 -27.92
N CYS A 380 1.63 -14.63 -28.97
CA CYS A 380 0.24 -14.20 -28.89
C CYS A 380 -0.68 -15.44 -28.96
N LEU A 381 -1.58 -15.56 -27.98
CA LEU A 381 -2.57 -16.60 -27.85
C LEU A 381 -3.95 -15.96 -27.82
N THR A 382 -4.98 -16.70 -28.27
CA THR A 382 -6.34 -16.27 -27.92
C THR A 382 -6.54 -16.37 -26.40
N LEU A 383 -7.42 -15.57 -25.84
CA LEU A 383 -7.76 -15.62 -24.42
C LEU A 383 -8.18 -17.04 -23.99
N GLN A 384 -8.93 -17.73 -24.85
CA GLN A 384 -9.34 -19.11 -24.61
C GLN A 384 -8.13 -20.05 -24.52
N GLN A 385 -7.20 -19.98 -25.48
CA GLN A 385 -5.99 -20.80 -25.48
C GLN A 385 -5.12 -20.52 -24.24
N ALA A 386 -4.95 -19.25 -23.87
CA ALA A 386 -4.18 -18.88 -22.68
C ALA A 386 -4.81 -19.44 -21.40
N ARG A 387 -6.13 -19.40 -21.28
CA ARG A 387 -6.87 -19.94 -20.12
C ARG A 387 -6.84 -21.46 -20.06
N GLU A 388 -6.95 -22.13 -21.20
CA GLU A 388 -7.06 -23.59 -21.28
C GLU A 388 -5.69 -24.28 -21.17
N TYR A 389 -4.68 -23.78 -21.88
CA TYR A 389 -3.38 -24.45 -22.02
C TYR A 389 -2.24 -23.75 -21.28
N GLY A 390 -2.39 -22.47 -20.91
CA GLY A 390 -1.31 -21.69 -20.32
C GLY A 390 -0.96 -22.12 -18.90
N VAL A 391 0.32 -22.45 -18.66
CA VAL A 391 0.90 -22.70 -17.34
C VAL A 391 2.17 -21.89 -17.19
N LEU A 392 2.23 -21.06 -16.16
CA LEU A 392 3.43 -20.32 -15.79
C LEU A 392 4.21 -21.09 -14.73
N VAL A 393 5.37 -21.63 -15.12
CA VAL A 393 6.28 -22.34 -14.23
C VAL A 393 7.15 -21.34 -13.48
N TYR A 394 7.24 -21.47 -12.16
CA TYR A 394 7.97 -20.55 -11.28
C TYR A 394 8.91 -21.24 -10.29
N GLU A 395 8.87 -22.57 -10.20
CA GLU A 395 9.68 -23.36 -9.28
C GLU A 395 10.14 -24.66 -9.94
N LEU A 396 11.38 -25.05 -9.70
CA LEU A 396 11.95 -26.34 -10.10
C LEU A 396 12.71 -26.92 -8.90
N ASP A 397 12.46 -28.20 -8.57
CA ASP A 397 13.12 -28.93 -7.48
C ASP A 397 13.14 -28.21 -6.12
N GLY A 398 12.04 -27.47 -5.81
CA GLY A 398 11.87 -26.71 -4.56
C GLY A 398 12.56 -25.33 -4.54
N ALA A 399 13.24 -24.94 -5.61
CA ALA A 399 13.93 -23.66 -5.77
C ALA A 399 13.29 -22.79 -6.88
N ALA A 400 13.68 -21.51 -6.96
CA ALA A 400 13.29 -20.66 -8.08
C ALA A 400 13.75 -21.26 -9.40
N LEU A 401 12.94 -21.13 -10.46
CA LEU A 401 13.29 -21.65 -11.79
C LEU A 401 14.56 -20.94 -12.30
N PRO A 402 15.65 -21.68 -12.56
CA PRO A 402 16.90 -21.07 -13.00
C PRO A 402 16.85 -20.58 -14.45
N ASP A 403 17.62 -19.54 -14.79
CA ASP A 403 17.67 -18.93 -16.12
C ASP A 403 18.05 -19.96 -17.20
N THR A 404 18.92 -20.91 -16.89
CA THR A 404 19.32 -22.00 -17.80
C THR A 404 18.14 -22.91 -18.19
N LYS A 405 17.06 -22.92 -17.41
CA LYS A 405 15.81 -23.65 -17.69
C LYS A 405 14.68 -22.73 -18.15
N GLY A 406 14.98 -21.46 -18.43
CA GLY A 406 14.03 -20.46 -18.91
C GLY A 406 13.37 -19.67 -17.79
N GLY A 407 14.05 -19.55 -16.62
CA GLY A 407 13.62 -18.71 -15.50
C GLY A 407 13.73 -17.22 -15.78
N PRO A 408 13.31 -16.40 -14.80
CA PRO A 408 12.69 -16.79 -13.52
C PRO A 408 11.27 -17.34 -13.65
N PHE A 409 10.58 -17.07 -14.77
CA PHE A 409 9.27 -17.61 -15.12
C PHE A 409 9.28 -18.15 -16.54
N ARG A 410 8.59 -19.24 -16.76
CA ARG A 410 8.47 -19.85 -18.09
C ARG A 410 7.01 -20.19 -18.38
N LEU A 411 6.48 -19.66 -19.47
CA LEU A 411 5.20 -20.12 -20.00
C LEU A 411 5.41 -21.45 -20.73
N VAL A 412 4.58 -22.42 -20.43
CA VAL A 412 4.40 -23.64 -21.20
C VAL A 412 2.91 -23.80 -21.55
N THR A 413 2.65 -24.38 -22.72
CA THR A 413 1.30 -24.56 -23.26
C THR A 413 1.06 -26.03 -23.63
N PRO A 414 1.04 -26.93 -22.61
CA PRO A 414 0.86 -28.36 -22.85
C PRO A 414 -0.49 -28.64 -23.52
N GLY A 415 -0.48 -29.42 -24.60
CA GLY A 415 -1.70 -29.74 -25.32
C GLY A 415 -2.11 -28.78 -26.44
N LEU A 416 -1.49 -27.61 -26.56
CA LEU A 416 -1.80 -26.66 -27.65
C LEU A 416 -1.26 -27.13 -29.00
N GLY A 417 -0.26 -28.04 -29.03
CA GLY A 417 0.38 -28.53 -30.26
C GLY A 417 1.39 -27.57 -30.89
N ASP A 418 1.55 -26.37 -30.33
CA ASP A 418 2.48 -25.33 -30.78
C ASP A 418 3.58 -25.11 -29.72
N LEU A 419 4.77 -25.68 -29.98
CA LEU A 419 5.91 -25.56 -29.08
C LEU A 419 6.47 -24.14 -29.04
N CYS A 420 6.27 -23.32 -30.07
CA CYS A 420 6.67 -21.94 -30.13
C CYS A 420 5.77 -21.00 -29.29
N ALA A 421 4.65 -21.48 -28.80
CA ALA A 421 3.86 -20.74 -27.79
C ALA A 421 4.53 -20.73 -26.41
N ASN A 422 5.58 -21.54 -26.17
CA ASN A 422 6.32 -21.54 -24.92
C ASN A 422 7.30 -20.35 -24.85
N VAL A 423 7.23 -19.56 -23.78
CA VAL A 423 8.06 -18.36 -23.58
C VAL A 423 8.99 -18.56 -22.37
N LYS A 424 10.29 -18.38 -22.57
CA LYS A 424 11.31 -18.39 -21.50
C LYS A 424 11.52 -16.97 -20.96
N GLY A 425 11.86 -16.86 -19.67
CA GLY A 425 12.15 -15.58 -19.05
C GLY A 425 10.97 -14.62 -19.10
N VAL A 426 9.74 -15.10 -18.82
CA VAL A 426 8.53 -14.29 -18.89
C VAL A 426 8.63 -13.12 -17.92
N ALA A 427 8.41 -11.90 -18.41
CA ALA A 427 8.35 -10.69 -17.61
C ALA A 427 7.01 -9.94 -17.74
N ARG A 428 6.25 -10.19 -18.84
CA ARG A 428 4.98 -9.49 -19.07
C ARG A 428 3.95 -10.41 -19.72
N ILE A 429 2.72 -10.30 -19.25
CA ILE A 429 1.52 -10.89 -19.84
C ILE A 429 0.62 -9.72 -20.22
N GLU A 430 0.54 -9.40 -21.50
CA GLU A 430 -0.26 -8.30 -22.04
C GLU A 430 -1.60 -8.82 -22.52
N VAL A 431 -2.67 -8.23 -22.01
CA VAL A 431 -4.04 -8.56 -22.39
C VAL A 431 -4.54 -7.56 -23.42
N THR A 432 -5.08 -8.02 -24.56
CA THR A 432 -5.44 -7.13 -25.67
C THR A 432 -6.81 -7.43 -26.27
N ILE A 433 -7.37 -6.42 -26.95
CA ILE A 433 -8.49 -6.59 -27.88
C ILE A 433 -7.88 -6.70 -29.27
N GLY A 434 -8.01 -7.86 -29.91
CA GLY A 434 -7.28 -8.23 -31.12
C GLY A 434 -5.87 -8.77 -30.85
N ALA A 435 -5.27 -9.37 -31.84
CA ALA A 435 -3.96 -10.01 -31.75
C ALA A 435 -2.87 -8.98 -31.43
N GLY A 436 -2.08 -9.25 -30.37
CA GLY A 436 -0.92 -8.48 -29.99
C GLY A 436 0.35 -8.81 -30.80
N LYS A 437 1.49 -8.32 -30.32
CA LYS A 437 2.80 -8.56 -30.97
C LYS A 437 3.16 -10.04 -30.85
N ASP A 438 3.36 -10.71 -31.97
CA ASP A 438 3.81 -12.08 -32.06
C ASP A 438 5.13 -12.16 -32.81
N THR A 439 6.16 -12.72 -32.21
CA THR A 439 7.49 -12.86 -32.79
C THR A 439 7.86 -14.33 -33.02
N ARG A 440 6.88 -15.26 -32.91
CA ARG A 440 7.11 -16.68 -33.20
C ARG A 440 7.49 -16.87 -34.66
N PRO A 441 8.37 -17.84 -34.97
CA PRO A 441 8.66 -18.24 -36.35
C PRO A 441 7.38 -18.72 -37.04
N THR A 442 7.23 -18.41 -38.32
CA THR A 442 6.06 -18.79 -39.13
C THR A 442 5.96 -20.30 -39.41
N ASN A 443 7.01 -21.06 -39.10
CA ASN A 443 7.11 -22.51 -39.34
C ASN A 443 7.34 -23.29 -38.03
N CYS A 444 6.51 -23.09 -37.06
CA CYS A 444 6.51 -23.89 -35.82
C CYS A 444 5.52 -25.03 -35.86
#